data_5d389cdf8501d0f8e5615aa6f426a3e3
#
_entry.id   5d389cdf8501d0f8e5615aa6f426a3e3
#
_cell.length_a   1.000
_cell.length_b   1.000
_cell.length_c   1.000
_cell.angle_alpha   90.00
_cell.angle_beta   90.00
_cell.angle_gamma   90.00
#
_symmetry.space_group_name_H-M   'P 1'
#
loop_
_entity.id
_entity.type
_entity.pdbx_description
1 polymer ?
#
loop_
_entity_poly.entity_id
_entity_poly.type
_entity_poly.pdbx_seq_one_letter_code
_entity_poly.pdbx_strand_id
1 'polypeptide(L)'
;MKQKQIIHAYNALTRLYSKPMSFKEAYKIFVTRKSLEEFAVFQMDREHKIIEEHGGKIQMDGTFHFDDESVVDEVAKMIDELGEMEVDFTPSPATIKMEAIENVSITPYDLECLQGFVNFE
;
A
#
# COMPACT_ATOMS: atom_id res chain seq x y z
N MET A 1 1.14 -12.16 9.15
CA MET A 1 1.72 -10.99 8.47
C MET A 1 1.07 -9.72 9.00
N LYS A 2 1.82 -8.68 9.18
CA LYS A 2 1.27 -7.40 9.65
C LYS A 2 0.57 -6.66 8.52
N GLN A 3 -0.51 -5.97 8.86
CA GLN A 3 -1.30 -5.16 7.93
C GLN A 3 -0.42 -4.17 7.16
N LYS A 4 0.52 -3.51 7.84
CA LYS A 4 1.42 -2.53 7.19
C LYS A 4 2.27 -3.13 6.08
N GLN A 5 2.67 -4.41 6.19
CA GLN A 5 3.46 -5.07 5.16
C GLN A 5 2.65 -5.22 3.87
N ILE A 6 1.37 -5.56 4.02
CA ILE A 6 0.45 -5.68 2.88
C ILE A 6 0.22 -4.31 2.25
N ILE A 7 -0.01 -3.28 3.07
CA ILE A 7 -0.27 -1.92 2.56
C ILE A 7 0.95 -1.35 1.85
N HIS A 8 2.15 -1.54 2.39
CA HIS A 8 3.39 -1.09 1.74
C HIS A 8 3.59 -1.78 0.39
N ALA A 9 3.33 -3.10 0.33
CA ALA A 9 3.41 -3.85 -0.91
C ALA A 9 2.37 -3.36 -1.92
N TYR A 10 1.14 -3.12 -1.50
CA TYR A 10 0.08 -2.58 -2.34
C TYR A 10 0.47 -1.23 -2.94
N ASN A 11 1.03 -0.36 -2.12
CA ASN A 11 1.46 0.97 -2.57
C ASN A 11 2.61 0.87 -3.58
N ALA A 12 3.57 -0.02 -3.35
CA ALA A 12 4.66 -0.26 -4.30
C ALA A 12 4.14 -0.81 -5.63
N LEU A 13 3.20 -1.76 -5.58
CA LEU A 13 2.55 -2.30 -6.78
C LEU A 13 1.74 -1.22 -7.51
N THR A 14 1.13 -0.30 -6.79
CA THR A 14 0.39 0.82 -7.39
C THR A 14 1.35 1.74 -8.16
N ARG A 15 2.55 1.98 -7.65
CA ARG A 15 3.57 2.75 -8.37
C ARG A 15 4.03 2.06 -9.65
N LEU A 16 4.10 0.73 -9.66
CA LEU A 16 4.43 -0.04 -10.85
C LEU A 16 3.25 -0.17 -11.82
N TYR A 17 2.04 -0.12 -11.31
CA TYR A 17 0.80 -0.36 -12.07
C TYR A 17 0.66 0.53 -13.31
N SER A 18 1.13 1.77 -13.22
CA SER A 18 1.04 2.73 -14.32
C SER A 18 2.27 2.75 -15.23
N LYS A 19 3.28 1.91 -14.95
CA LYS A 19 4.51 1.90 -15.74
C LYS A 19 4.37 0.98 -16.95
N PRO A 20 4.87 1.40 -18.14
CA PRO A 20 4.83 0.54 -19.33
C PRO A 20 5.70 -0.70 -19.16
N MET A 21 5.13 -1.85 -19.51
CA MET A 21 5.86 -3.12 -19.54
C MET A 21 5.12 -4.10 -20.45
N SER A 22 5.70 -5.26 -20.75
CA SER A 22 5.04 -6.26 -21.57
C SER A 22 3.74 -6.72 -20.91
N PHE A 23 2.78 -7.13 -21.72
CA PHE A 23 1.46 -7.57 -21.23
C PHE A 23 1.58 -8.66 -20.18
N LYS A 24 2.44 -9.65 -20.41
CA LYS A 24 2.61 -10.77 -19.51
C LYS A 24 3.03 -10.33 -18.11
N GLU A 25 4.03 -9.44 -18.03
CA GLU A 25 4.53 -8.93 -16.76
C GLU A 25 3.53 -7.96 -16.12
N ALA A 26 2.92 -7.11 -16.92
CA ALA A 26 1.89 -6.19 -16.43
C ALA A 26 0.70 -6.94 -15.83
N TYR A 27 0.30 -8.07 -16.43
CA TYR A 27 -0.78 -8.90 -15.92
C TYR A 27 -0.44 -9.48 -14.54
N LYS A 28 0.80 -9.91 -14.33
CA LYS A 28 1.26 -10.41 -13.05
C LYS A 28 1.18 -9.33 -11.96
N ILE A 29 1.59 -8.11 -12.28
CA ILE A 29 1.46 -6.96 -11.36
C ILE A 29 -0.01 -6.71 -11.03
N PHE A 30 -0.86 -6.71 -12.05
CA PHE A 30 -2.31 -6.53 -11.87
C PHE A 30 -2.89 -7.57 -10.90
N VAL A 31 -2.62 -8.85 -11.13
CA VAL A 31 -3.17 -9.94 -10.29
C VAL A 31 -2.67 -9.83 -8.85
N THR A 32 -1.38 -9.57 -8.67
CA THR A 32 -0.79 -9.46 -7.33
C THR A 32 -1.39 -8.27 -6.57
N ARG A 33 -1.49 -7.12 -7.23
CA ARG A 33 -2.10 -5.93 -6.63
C ARG A 33 -3.56 -6.17 -6.27
N LYS A 34 -4.31 -6.83 -7.15
CA LYS A 34 -5.72 -7.15 -6.94
C LYS A 34 -5.93 -8.03 -5.70
N SER A 35 -5.02 -8.96 -5.45
CA SER A 35 -5.10 -9.84 -4.29
C SER A 35 -4.97 -9.10 -2.96
N LEU A 36 -4.41 -7.89 -2.97
CA LEU A 36 -4.20 -7.06 -1.78
C LEU A 36 -5.26 -5.95 -1.63
N GLU A 37 -6.12 -5.78 -2.60
CA GLU A 37 -7.05 -4.65 -2.67
C GLU A 37 -7.98 -4.55 -1.46
N GLU A 38 -8.51 -5.67 -0.98
CA GLU A 38 -9.41 -5.68 0.18
C GLU A 38 -8.74 -5.11 1.43
N PHE A 39 -7.46 -5.43 1.62
CA PHE A 39 -6.70 -4.91 2.76
C PHE A 39 -6.47 -3.41 2.63
N ALA A 40 -6.21 -2.94 1.41
CA ALA A 40 -6.00 -1.52 1.15
C ALA A 40 -7.29 -0.72 1.36
N VAL A 41 -8.42 -1.23 0.89
CA VAL A 41 -9.73 -0.59 1.09
C VAL A 41 -10.07 -0.54 2.58
N PHE A 42 -9.88 -1.65 3.30
CA PHE A 42 -10.11 -1.70 4.74
C PHE A 42 -9.26 -0.66 5.47
N GLN A 43 -7.97 -0.58 5.14
CA GLN A 43 -7.05 0.38 5.76
C GLN A 43 -7.52 1.82 5.54
N MET A 44 -7.85 2.17 4.30
CA MET A 44 -8.31 3.50 3.94
C MET A 44 -9.60 3.87 4.68
N ASP A 45 -10.57 2.96 4.72
CA ASP A 45 -11.84 3.20 5.39
C ASP A 45 -11.65 3.41 6.89
N ARG A 46 -10.77 2.61 7.52
CA ARG A 46 -10.48 2.75 8.95
C ARG A 46 -9.73 4.04 9.25
N GLU A 47 -8.78 4.42 8.42
CA GLU A 47 -8.06 5.69 8.57
C GLU A 47 -9.01 6.87 8.48
N HIS A 48 -9.91 6.87 7.49
CA HIS A 48 -10.91 7.93 7.32
C HIS A 48 -11.81 8.03 8.55
N LYS A 49 -12.25 6.90 9.10
CA LYS A 49 -13.07 6.89 10.32
C LYS A 49 -12.33 7.46 11.51
N ILE A 50 -11.08 7.07 11.71
CA ILE A 50 -10.25 7.58 12.80
C ILE A 50 -10.11 9.10 12.69
N ILE A 51 -9.84 9.60 11.48
CA ILE A 51 -9.68 11.02 11.21
C ILE A 51 -10.97 11.77 11.51
N GLU A 52 -12.10 11.28 11.00
CA GLU A 52 -13.41 11.91 11.20
C GLU A 52 -13.85 11.92 12.67
N GLU A 53 -13.62 10.82 13.39
CA GLU A 53 -13.95 10.70 14.82
C GLU A 53 -13.15 11.67 15.69
N HIS A 54 -11.99 12.12 15.19
CA HIS A 54 -11.15 13.09 15.89
C HIS A 54 -11.28 14.51 15.33
N GLY A 55 -12.35 14.77 14.59
CA GLY A 55 -12.65 16.10 14.07
C GLY A 55 -11.88 16.51 12.83
N GLY A 56 -11.20 15.57 12.17
CA GLY A 56 -10.50 15.83 10.92
C GLY A 56 -11.48 15.96 9.76
N LYS A 57 -11.16 16.83 8.82
CA LYS A 57 -11.92 17.01 7.59
C LYS A 57 -11.08 16.56 6.41
N ILE A 58 -11.64 15.67 5.60
CA ILE A 58 -10.99 15.18 4.40
C ILE A 58 -11.32 16.16 3.28
N GLN A 59 -10.27 16.71 2.64
CA GLN A 59 -10.42 17.68 1.57
C GLN A 59 -10.52 17.00 0.21
N MET A 60 -10.90 17.76 -0.82
CA MET A 60 -11.09 17.21 -2.18
C MET A 60 -9.80 16.67 -2.79
N ASP A 61 -8.65 17.17 -2.36
CA ASP A 61 -7.33 16.70 -2.82
C ASP A 61 -6.82 15.47 -2.05
N GLY A 62 -7.63 14.93 -1.12
CA GLY A 62 -7.26 13.77 -0.33
C GLY A 62 -6.48 14.09 0.94
N THR A 63 -6.14 15.35 1.18
CA THR A 63 -5.48 15.76 2.43
C THR A 63 -6.50 15.91 3.55
N PHE A 64 -6.04 15.94 4.81
CA PHE A 64 -6.92 16.17 5.95
C PHE A 64 -6.49 17.39 6.73
N HIS A 65 -7.47 18.01 7.35
CA HIS A 65 -7.26 19.18 8.19
C HIS A 65 -7.91 18.96 9.55
N PHE A 66 -7.16 19.25 10.62
CA PHE A 66 -7.65 19.24 12.00
C PHE A 66 -7.63 20.66 12.54
N ASP A 67 -8.76 21.10 13.10
CA ASP A 67 -8.83 22.42 13.77
C ASP A 67 -8.03 22.40 15.08
N ASP A 68 -7.94 21.24 15.73
CA ASP A 68 -7.18 21.03 16.95
C ASP A 68 -5.96 20.18 16.63
N GLU A 69 -4.78 20.79 16.58
CA GLU A 69 -3.53 20.10 16.27
C GLU A 69 -3.10 19.10 17.36
N SER A 70 -3.67 19.22 18.55
CA SER A 70 -3.32 18.32 19.67
C SER A 70 -3.76 16.87 19.41
N VAL A 71 -4.73 16.64 18.51
CA VAL A 71 -5.22 15.29 18.20
C VAL A 71 -4.40 14.60 17.09
N VAL A 72 -3.52 15.33 16.40
CA VAL A 72 -2.77 14.79 15.25
C VAL A 72 -1.89 13.63 15.66
N ASP A 73 -1.17 13.76 16.79
CA ASP A 73 -0.28 12.71 17.28
C ASP A 73 -1.05 11.47 17.71
N GLU A 74 -2.21 11.64 18.33
CA GLU A 74 -3.08 10.54 18.72
C GLU A 74 -3.62 9.80 17.51
N VAL A 75 -4.05 10.52 16.48
CA VAL A 75 -4.53 9.95 15.23
C VAL A 75 -3.41 9.16 14.55
N ALA A 76 -2.21 9.73 14.45
CA ALA A 76 -1.06 9.05 13.87
C ALA A 76 -0.75 7.75 14.61
N LYS A 77 -0.83 7.76 15.93
CA LYS A 77 -0.61 6.57 16.75
C LYS A 77 -1.66 5.49 16.48
N MET A 78 -2.92 5.86 16.36
CA MET A 78 -4.01 4.92 16.07
C MET A 78 -3.85 4.30 14.70
N ILE A 79 -3.42 5.07 13.71
CA ILE A 79 -3.15 4.57 12.35
C ILE A 79 -1.96 3.61 12.37
N ASP A 80 -0.90 3.93 13.12
CA ASP A 80 0.25 3.05 13.28
C ASP A 80 -0.15 1.72 13.93
N GLU A 81 -0.99 1.76 14.95
CA GLU A 81 -1.50 0.56 15.63
C GLU A 81 -2.30 -0.32 14.67
N LEU A 82 -3.07 0.30 13.77
CA LEU A 82 -3.79 -0.43 12.73
C LEU A 82 -2.83 -1.18 11.81
N GLY A 83 -1.70 -0.56 11.47
CA GLY A 83 -0.66 -1.19 10.66
C GLY A 83 0.05 -2.36 11.35
N GLU A 84 0.10 -2.35 12.67
CA GLU A 84 0.71 -3.43 13.46
C GLU A 84 -0.19 -4.64 13.65
N MET A 85 -1.45 -4.55 13.25
CA MET A 85 -2.41 -5.64 13.38
C MET A 85 -1.98 -6.86 12.57
N GLU A 86 -2.03 -8.04 13.19
CA GLU A 86 -1.78 -9.30 12.48
C GLU A 86 -3.00 -9.67 11.65
N VAL A 87 -2.76 -10.04 10.41
CA VAL A 87 -3.81 -10.50 9.51
C VAL A 87 -3.48 -11.89 8.99
N ASP A 88 -4.52 -12.69 8.78
CA ASP A 88 -4.39 -14.04 8.24
C ASP A 88 -4.30 -13.96 6.72
N PHE A 89 -3.08 -13.78 6.23
CA PHE A 89 -2.81 -13.68 4.82
C PHE A 89 -1.42 -14.24 4.52
N THR A 90 -1.35 -15.08 3.49
CA THR A 90 -0.09 -15.61 2.98
C THR A 90 -0.01 -15.25 1.49
N PRO A 91 0.97 -14.44 1.08
CA PRO A 91 1.09 -14.06 -0.32
C PRO A 91 1.49 -15.24 -1.21
N SER A 92 1.02 -15.20 -2.46
CA SER A 92 1.50 -16.06 -3.53
C SER A 92 2.40 -15.20 -4.42
N PRO A 93 3.73 -15.24 -4.24
CA PRO A 93 4.61 -14.31 -4.94
C PRO A 93 4.55 -14.48 -6.46
N ALA A 94 4.43 -13.37 -7.17
CA ALA A 94 4.56 -13.36 -8.63
C ALA A 94 6.04 -13.32 -8.99
N THR A 95 6.43 -14.00 -10.07
CA THR A 95 7.78 -13.93 -10.59
C THR A 95 7.80 -12.99 -11.80
N ILE A 96 8.55 -11.91 -11.69
CA ILE A 96 8.67 -10.87 -12.71
C ILE A 96 10.12 -10.89 -13.22
N LYS A 97 10.29 -10.80 -14.54
CA LYS A 97 11.62 -10.72 -15.12
C LYS A 97 12.23 -9.34 -14.85
N MET A 98 13.47 -9.30 -14.37
CA MET A 98 14.18 -8.05 -14.12
C MET A 98 14.22 -7.15 -15.35
N GLU A 99 14.37 -7.72 -16.54
CA GLU A 99 14.42 -6.94 -17.79
C GLU A 99 13.12 -6.17 -18.04
N ALA A 100 11.99 -6.62 -17.49
CA ALA A 100 10.71 -5.91 -17.62
C ALA A 100 10.69 -4.58 -16.86
N ILE A 101 11.54 -4.43 -15.85
CA ILE A 101 11.61 -3.23 -15.02
C ILE A 101 12.90 -2.43 -15.19
N GLU A 102 13.79 -2.83 -16.12
CA GLU A 102 15.07 -2.14 -16.35
C GLU A 102 14.89 -0.66 -16.69
N ASN A 103 13.83 -0.34 -17.43
CA ASN A 103 13.53 1.04 -17.86
C ASN A 103 12.48 1.70 -16.98
N VAL A 104 12.13 1.07 -15.85
CA VAL A 104 11.14 1.59 -14.91
C VAL A 104 11.88 2.22 -13.73
N SER A 105 11.49 3.44 -13.38
CA SER A 105 12.03 4.08 -12.17
C SER A 105 11.46 3.38 -10.95
N ILE A 106 12.32 2.64 -10.25
CA ILE A 106 11.96 1.94 -9.02
C ILE A 106 13.03 2.22 -7.97
N THR A 107 12.62 2.45 -6.74
CA THR A 107 13.55 2.74 -5.64
C THR A 107 13.90 1.47 -4.87
N PRO A 108 15.05 1.45 -4.16
CA PRO A 108 15.36 0.35 -3.24
C PRO A 108 14.26 0.14 -2.20
N TYR A 109 13.60 1.20 -1.76
CA TYR A 109 12.47 1.12 -0.85
C TYR A 109 11.30 0.32 -1.45
N ASP A 110 11.00 0.56 -2.73
CA ASP A 110 9.95 -0.20 -3.43
C ASP A 110 10.30 -1.69 -3.48
N LEU A 111 11.55 -2.02 -3.75
CA LEU A 111 12.01 -3.41 -3.77
C LEU A 111 11.86 -4.06 -2.39
N GLU A 112 12.16 -3.33 -1.33
CA GLU A 112 11.97 -3.81 0.03
C GLU A 112 10.50 -4.07 0.33
N CYS A 113 9.60 -3.17 -0.07
CA CYS A 113 8.17 -3.32 0.12
C CYS A 113 7.60 -4.52 -0.65
N LEU A 114 8.19 -4.86 -1.79
CA LEU A 114 7.74 -5.97 -2.65
C LEU A 114 8.30 -7.33 -2.22
N GLN A 115 9.25 -7.35 -1.30
CA GLN A 115 9.86 -8.59 -0.84
C GLN A 115 8.81 -9.54 -0.24
N GLY A 116 8.76 -10.77 -0.73
CA GLY A 116 7.73 -11.74 -0.33
C GLY A 116 6.45 -11.68 -1.18
N PHE A 117 6.25 -10.62 -1.95
CA PHE A 117 5.09 -10.45 -2.84
C PHE A 117 5.47 -10.58 -4.32
N VAL A 118 6.68 -10.22 -4.65
CA VAL A 118 7.21 -10.30 -6.01
C VAL A 118 8.65 -10.82 -5.95
N ASN A 119 8.94 -11.81 -6.78
CA ASN A 119 10.28 -12.31 -7.00
C ASN A 119 10.76 -11.81 -8.35
N PHE A 120 11.98 -11.27 -8.40
CA PHE A 120 12.59 -10.82 -9.65
C PHE A 120 13.58 -11.89 -10.15
N GLU A 121 13.44 -12.21 -11.41
CA GLU A 121 14.22 -13.27 -12.05
C GLU A 121 15.20 -12.74 -13.10
#